data_e3c26d3639b8af1b18ce94e2368de18d
#
_entry.id   e3c26d3639b8af1b18ce94e2368de18d
#
_cell.length_a   1.000
_cell.length_b   1.000
_cell.length_c   1.000
_cell.angle_alpha   90.00
_cell.angle_beta   90.00
_cell.angle_gamma   90.00
#
_symmetry.space_group_name_H-M   'P 1'
#
loop_
_entity.id
_entity.type
_entity.pdbx_description
1 polymer ?
#
loop_
_entity_poly.entity_id
_entity_poly.type
_entity_poly.pdbx_seq_one_letter_code
_entity_poly.pdbx_strand_id
1 'polypeptide(L)'
;MQQPSECFKAELTMPSSRDKRNVLVLAICQGLFNSGRGLTFLAATLTGANMLGDDLRFATVPITMMLVGTAAGTIPSAHLMRWLGRKAGFIITSLIGTVGAILSMYALLENSFIGFNFGIFLFGLYGAAAQQYRFAVADAAPDNFKAKAISLVLAAGVLGAFIGPETVELTKDVLGSTEFAGTFVALALFTLATGIIVIGIDIPRLTREEYTDKGRPLGEILLQPVAIVAVISATLGYVIMNLLMTATPLAMLVGEGHVFNDTKFVIEWHAVGMFAPGFFTGSLINRFSVLNVIIVGAILQAASVAIALIGSSVPHFWVSLFLLGIGWNFVFTGGTKLLTEVHTPSERAKVQGMNDFIVFTGMAIASLCAGTVYHFLGWQWVNFAAL
;
A
#
# COMPACT_ATOMS: atom_id res chain seq x y z
N MET A 1 -34.55 -47.27 -9.16
CA MET A 1 -33.58 -46.63 -10.09
C MET A 1 -33.63 -45.15 -9.79
N GLN A 2 -32.74 -44.71 -8.91
CA GLN A 2 -32.56 -43.29 -8.58
C GLN A 2 -31.56 -42.70 -9.60
N GLN A 3 -31.96 -41.59 -10.23
CA GLN A 3 -31.06 -40.82 -11.11
C GLN A 3 -29.87 -40.30 -10.31
N PRO A 4 -28.63 -40.33 -10.83
CA PRO A 4 -27.49 -39.73 -10.16
C PRO A 4 -27.61 -38.22 -10.25
N SER A 5 -27.40 -37.60 -9.10
CA SER A 5 -27.32 -36.17 -8.81
C SER A 5 -26.63 -35.33 -9.89
N GLU A 6 -27.36 -34.32 -10.37
CA GLU A 6 -26.84 -33.16 -11.11
C GLU A 6 -25.97 -32.23 -10.19
N CYS A 7 -24.96 -32.79 -9.58
CA CYS A 7 -24.00 -32.03 -8.80
C CYS A 7 -22.64 -32.17 -9.49
N PHE A 8 -22.03 -31.01 -9.87
CA PHE A 8 -20.71 -30.91 -10.45
C PHE A 8 -20.57 -30.93 -12.01
N LYS A 9 -21.23 -30.01 -12.67
CA LYS A 9 -20.65 -29.36 -13.85
C LYS A 9 -20.51 -27.86 -13.56
N ALA A 10 -19.58 -27.48 -12.72
CA ALA A 10 -19.01 -26.17 -12.83
C ALA A 10 -18.30 -26.13 -14.20
N GLU A 11 -18.97 -25.60 -15.23
CA GLU A 11 -18.36 -25.33 -16.51
C GLU A 11 -17.11 -24.51 -16.25
N LEU A 12 -15.94 -25.06 -16.57
CA LEU A 12 -14.68 -24.37 -16.61
C LEU A 12 -14.76 -23.31 -17.73
N THR A 13 -15.46 -22.22 -17.44
CA THR A 13 -15.55 -21.09 -18.38
C THR A 13 -14.15 -20.47 -18.51
N MET A 14 -13.55 -20.63 -19.68
CA MET A 14 -12.26 -20.01 -19.97
C MET A 14 -12.41 -18.48 -19.86
N PRO A 15 -11.42 -17.77 -19.26
CA PRO A 15 -11.50 -16.32 -19.13
C PRO A 15 -11.64 -15.66 -20.50
N SER A 16 -12.67 -14.83 -20.63
CA SER A 16 -13.00 -14.12 -21.88
C SER A 16 -11.93 -13.07 -22.22
N SER A 17 -11.95 -12.57 -23.44
CA SER A 17 -11.08 -11.45 -23.84
C SER A 17 -11.33 -10.19 -22.99
N ARG A 18 -12.57 -9.99 -22.53
CA ARG A 18 -12.96 -8.92 -21.60
C ARG A 18 -12.27 -9.09 -20.22
N ASP A 19 -12.28 -10.30 -19.66
CA ASP A 19 -11.68 -10.57 -18.36
C ASP A 19 -10.16 -10.36 -18.41
N LYS A 20 -9.50 -10.85 -19.46
CA LYS A 20 -8.06 -10.65 -19.68
C LYS A 20 -7.71 -9.17 -19.82
N ARG A 21 -8.53 -8.40 -20.56
CA ARG A 21 -8.36 -6.94 -20.68
C ARG A 21 -8.51 -6.24 -19.34
N ASN A 22 -9.54 -6.56 -18.56
CA ASN A 22 -9.74 -5.98 -17.22
C ASN A 22 -8.54 -6.26 -16.30
N VAL A 23 -8.02 -7.49 -16.31
CA VAL A 23 -6.82 -7.87 -15.54
C VAL A 23 -5.61 -7.04 -15.99
N LEU A 24 -5.36 -6.93 -17.30
CA LEU A 24 -4.22 -6.18 -17.83
C LEU A 24 -4.31 -4.69 -17.45
N VAL A 25 -5.48 -4.07 -17.69
CA VAL A 25 -5.69 -2.65 -17.37
C VAL A 25 -5.49 -2.39 -15.87
N LEU A 26 -6.10 -3.19 -15.01
CA LEU A 26 -5.98 -3.01 -13.56
C LEU A 26 -4.58 -3.36 -13.04
N ALA A 27 -3.87 -4.31 -13.66
CA ALA A 27 -2.47 -4.60 -13.34
C ALA A 27 -1.56 -3.40 -13.68
N ILE A 28 -1.74 -2.77 -14.85
CA ILE A 28 -0.99 -1.56 -15.21
C ILE A 28 -1.31 -0.42 -14.22
N CYS A 29 -2.59 -0.20 -13.91
CA CYS A 29 -3.00 0.82 -12.94
C CYS A 29 -2.37 0.56 -11.55
N GLN A 30 -2.33 -0.70 -11.10
CA GLN A 30 -1.67 -1.10 -9.85
C GLN A 30 -0.16 -0.85 -9.88
N GLY A 31 0.49 -1.17 -10.99
CA GLY A 31 1.92 -0.90 -11.19
C GLY A 31 2.23 0.60 -11.11
N LEU A 32 1.47 1.44 -11.82
CA LEU A 32 1.61 2.90 -11.78
C LEU A 32 1.32 3.48 -10.39
N PHE A 33 0.29 2.99 -9.71
CA PHE A 33 0.01 3.39 -8.33
C PHE A 33 1.16 3.06 -7.37
N ASN A 34 1.67 1.83 -7.43
CA ASN A 34 2.78 1.42 -6.57
C ASN A 34 4.09 2.17 -6.92
N SER A 35 4.32 2.50 -8.21
CA SER A 35 5.42 3.37 -8.62
C SER A 35 5.30 4.77 -7.99
N GLY A 36 4.11 5.38 -8.08
CA GLY A 36 3.83 6.67 -7.44
C GLY A 36 3.94 6.62 -5.92
N ARG A 37 3.53 5.52 -5.29
CA ARG A 37 3.66 5.31 -3.85
C ARG A 37 5.13 5.17 -3.44
N GLY A 38 5.93 4.36 -4.13
CA GLY A 38 7.36 4.18 -3.87
C GLY A 38 8.14 5.48 -4.05
N LEU A 39 7.87 6.21 -5.14
CA LEU A 39 8.38 7.54 -5.40
C LEU A 39 8.05 8.50 -4.22
N THR A 40 6.79 8.51 -3.76
CA THR A 40 6.35 9.39 -2.68
C THR A 40 7.02 9.04 -1.36
N PHE A 41 7.16 7.76 -1.02
CA PHE A 41 7.86 7.34 0.21
C PHE A 41 9.32 7.81 0.24
N LEU A 42 10.03 7.74 -0.88
CA LEU A 42 11.42 8.18 -0.96
C LEU A 42 11.53 9.73 -1.00
N ALA A 43 10.84 10.37 -1.93
CA ALA A 43 10.99 11.79 -2.18
C ALA A 43 10.31 12.66 -1.11
N ALA A 44 9.11 12.32 -0.63
CA ALA A 44 8.35 13.20 0.23
C ALA A 44 8.96 13.35 1.64
N THR A 45 9.60 12.30 2.17
CA THR A 45 10.34 12.40 3.45
C THR A 45 11.54 13.33 3.32
N LEU A 46 12.31 13.18 2.24
CA LEU A 46 13.48 14.02 1.98
C LEU A 46 13.09 15.47 1.68
N THR A 47 12.04 15.66 0.88
CA THR A 47 11.45 16.99 0.65
C THR A 47 11.03 17.65 1.96
N GLY A 48 10.36 16.88 2.85
CA GLY A 48 9.98 17.38 4.17
C GLY A 48 11.19 17.81 5.00
N ALA A 49 12.27 17.05 4.99
CA ALA A 49 13.52 17.39 5.66
C ALA A 49 14.16 18.66 5.04
N ASN A 50 14.26 18.72 3.71
CA ASN A 50 14.84 19.89 3.01
C ASN A 50 14.07 21.19 3.28
N MET A 51 12.73 21.13 3.35
CA MET A 51 11.88 22.30 3.63
C MET A 51 11.94 22.77 5.09
N LEU A 52 12.26 21.88 6.03
CA LEU A 52 12.29 22.18 7.47
C LEU A 52 13.71 22.47 8.00
N GLY A 53 14.75 22.19 7.21
CA GLY A 53 16.13 22.37 7.61
C GLY A 53 16.51 21.51 8.82
N ASP A 54 17.00 22.14 9.90
CA ASP A 54 17.46 21.41 11.09
C ASP A 54 16.33 20.80 11.93
N ASP A 55 15.07 21.21 11.73
CA ASP A 55 13.93 20.69 12.49
C ASP A 55 13.28 19.48 11.81
N LEU A 56 13.87 18.32 12.00
CA LEU A 56 13.40 17.07 11.41
C LEU A 56 12.13 16.47 12.08
N ARG A 57 11.60 17.09 13.16
CA ARG A 57 10.42 16.56 13.88
C ARG A 57 9.23 16.29 12.97
N PHE A 58 9.05 17.13 11.97
CA PHE A 58 7.94 17.06 11.03
C PHE A 58 8.34 16.61 9.62
N ALA A 59 9.56 16.12 9.43
CA ALA A 59 10.06 15.68 8.12
C ALA A 59 9.22 14.54 7.52
N THR A 60 8.58 13.71 8.36
CA THR A 60 7.73 12.59 7.94
C THR A 60 6.26 12.94 7.82
N VAL A 61 5.86 14.19 8.12
CA VAL A 61 4.46 14.64 7.99
C VAL A 61 3.90 14.44 6.58
N PRO A 62 4.64 14.64 5.48
CA PRO A 62 4.12 14.37 4.15
C PRO A 62 3.66 12.91 3.97
N ILE A 63 4.42 11.92 4.45
CA ILE A 63 4.01 10.52 4.43
C ILE A 63 2.79 10.30 5.33
N THR A 64 2.78 10.92 6.50
CA THR A 64 1.61 10.88 7.39
C THR A 64 0.36 11.41 6.68
N MET A 65 0.46 12.53 5.96
CA MET A 65 -0.67 13.10 5.20
C MET A 65 -1.15 12.19 4.07
N MET A 66 -0.24 11.50 3.38
CA MET A 66 -0.64 10.47 2.41
C MET A 66 -1.46 9.35 3.07
N LEU A 67 -1.03 8.88 4.23
CA LEU A 67 -1.70 7.79 4.94
C LEU A 67 -3.04 8.23 5.55
N VAL A 68 -3.10 9.44 6.10
CA VAL A 68 -4.35 10.07 6.56
C VAL A 68 -5.32 10.25 5.39
N GLY A 69 -4.83 10.70 4.24
CA GLY A 69 -5.63 10.80 3.01
C GLY A 69 -6.16 9.43 2.57
N THR A 70 -5.33 8.39 2.65
CA THR A 70 -5.76 7.02 2.32
C THR A 70 -6.83 6.54 3.31
N ALA A 71 -6.63 6.70 4.61
CA ALA A 71 -7.63 6.32 5.62
C ALA A 71 -8.94 7.08 5.41
N ALA A 72 -8.88 8.42 5.29
CA ALA A 72 -10.04 9.29 5.08
C ALA A 72 -10.77 8.98 3.77
N GLY A 73 -10.04 8.58 2.73
CA GLY A 73 -10.58 8.25 1.41
C GLY A 73 -11.26 6.88 1.33
N THR A 74 -11.03 5.97 2.27
CA THR A 74 -11.51 4.58 2.19
C THR A 74 -13.04 4.50 2.09
N ILE A 75 -13.76 5.17 2.98
CA ILE A 75 -15.23 5.17 2.99
C ILE A 75 -15.80 6.01 1.82
N PRO A 76 -15.35 7.27 1.57
CA PRO A 76 -15.84 8.06 0.45
C PRO A 76 -15.61 7.41 -0.92
N SER A 77 -14.44 6.81 -1.15
CA SER A 77 -14.16 6.15 -2.43
C SER A 77 -15.06 4.93 -2.67
N ALA A 78 -15.33 4.14 -1.62
CA ALA A 78 -16.26 3.02 -1.68
C ALA A 78 -17.68 3.49 -2.03
N HIS A 79 -18.18 4.59 -1.42
CA HIS A 79 -19.47 5.18 -1.73
C HIS A 79 -19.52 5.75 -3.16
N LEU A 80 -18.45 6.45 -3.59
CA LEU A 80 -18.33 6.98 -4.94
C LEU A 80 -18.43 5.87 -5.99
N MET A 81 -17.69 4.77 -5.80
CA MET A 81 -17.71 3.61 -6.69
C MET A 81 -19.05 2.88 -6.67
N ARG A 82 -19.69 2.86 -5.53
CA ARG A 82 -21.02 2.32 -5.38
C ARG A 82 -22.05 3.14 -6.17
N TRP A 83 -21.95 4.47 -6.13
CA TRP A 83 -22.91 5.38 -6.75
C TRP A 83 -22.71 5.53 -8.25
N LEU A 84 -21.47 5.79 -8.69
CA LEU A 84 -21.12 6.07 -10.08
C LEU A 84 -20.60 4.83 -10.85
N GLY A 85 -20.33 3.72 -10.12
CA GLY A 85 -19.65 2.55 -10.65
C GLY A 85 -18.13 2.65 -10.53
N ARG A 86 -17.44 1.50 -10.59
CA ARG A 86 -15.98 1.40 -10.37
C ARG A 86 -15.17 2.22 -11.37
N LYS A 87 -15.55 2.20 -12.67
CA LYS A 87 -14.85 2.95 -13.73
C LYS A 87 -14.82 4.45 -13.43
N ALA A 88 -15.98 5.07 -13.20
CA ALA A 88 -16.07 6.49 -12.91
C ALA A 88 -15.37 6.84 -11.59
N GLY A 89 -15.53 6.01 -10.54
CA GLY A 89 -14.86 6.18 -9.27
C GLY A 89 -13.34 6.20 -9.41
N PHE A 90 -12.75 5.30 -10.17
CA PHE A 90 -11.30 5.26 -10.42
C PHE A 90 -10.81 6.47 -11.24
N ILE A 91 -11.56 6.91 -12.26
CA ILE A 91 -11.21 8.11 -13.03
C ILE A 91 -11.21 9.35 -12.14
N ILE A 92 -12.28 9.58 -11.38
CA ILE A 92 -12.40 10.76 -10.52
C ILE A 92 -11.28 10.78 -9.47
N THR A 93 -11.02 9.65 -8.81
CA THR A 93 -9.98 9.60 -7.79
C THR A 93 -8.58 9.73 -8.36
N SER A 94 -8.29 9.20 -9.56
CA SER A 94 -7.00 9.43 -10.23
C SER A 94 -6.80 10.91 -10.60
N LEU A 95 -7.85 11.62 -11.02
CA LEU A 95 -7.79 13.06 -11.25
C LEU A 95 -7.53 13.83 -9.96
N ILE A 96 -8.13 13.43 -8.83
CA ILE A 96 -7.81 14.00 -7.51
C ILE A 96 -6.32 13.78 -7.20
N GLY A 97 -5.79 12.58 -7.44
CA GLY A 97 -4.37 12.29 -7.29
C GLY A 97 -3.48 13.15 -8.19
N THR A 98 -3.89 13.39 -9.44
CA THR A 98 -3.18 14.26 -10.40
C THR A 98 -3.14 15.71 -9.90
N VAL A 99 -4.28 16.26 -9.47
CA VAL A 99 -4.35 17.59 -8.86
C VAL A 99 -3.46 17.67 -7.62
N GLY A 100 -3.49 16.63 -6.77
CA GLY A 100 -2.64 16.55 -5.59
C GLY A 100 -1.14 16.59 -5.94
N ALA A 101 -0.71 15.84 -6.95
CA ALA A 101 0.69 15.82 -7.39
C ALA A 101 1.13 17.17 -7.98
N ILE A 102 0.29 17.81 -8.81
CA ILE A 102 0.56 19.15 -9.37
C ILE A 102 0.64 20.19 -8.25
N LEU A 103 -0.28 20.13 -7.29
CA LEU A 103 -0.26 21.03 -6.14
C LEU A 103 1.00 20.82 -5.29
N SER A 104 1.44 19.58 -5.10
CA SER A 104 2.68 19.27 -4.38
C SER A 104 3.89 19.88 -5.11
N MET A 105 3.96 19.72 -6.42
CA MET A 105 5.03 20.34 -7.25
C MET A 105 5.04 21.87 -7.11
N TYR A 106 3.87 22.51 -7.27
CA TYR A 106 3.77 23.97 -7.17
C TYR A 106 4.11 24.47 -5.76
N ALA A 107 3.60 23.80 -4.72
CA ALA A 107 3.89 24.14 -3.33
C ALA A 107 5.38 23.99 -2.99
N LEU A 108 6.07 23.06 -3.64
CA LEU A 108 7.51 22.89 -3.51
C LEU A 108 8.28 24.08 -4.11
N LEU A 109 7.87 24.55 -5.29
CA LEU A 109 8.44 25.74 -5.94
C LEU A 109 8.24 27.01 -5.10
N GLU A 110 7.09 27.13 -4.44
CA GLU A 110 6.75 28.26 -3.54
C GLU A 110 7.26 28.06 -2.10
N ASN A 111 8.01 26.99 -1.83
CA ASN A 111 8.50 26.62 -0.49
C ASN A 111 7.38 26.57 0.58
N SER A 112 6.19 26.09 0.19
CA SER A 112 5.01 26.00 1.06
C SER A 112 4.85 24.60 1.63
N PHE A 113 5.32 24.35 2.85
CA PHE A 113 5.20 23.05 3.52
C PHE A 113 3.74 22.61 3.68
N ILE A 114 2.82 23.54 4.03
CA ILE A 114 1.40 23.24 4.18
C ILE A 114 0.77 22.85 2.84
N GLY A 115 1.05 23.60 1.77
CA GLY A 115 0.57 23.30 0.42
C GLY A 115 1.07 21.95 -0.08
N PHE A 116 2.35 21.64 0.17
CA PHE A 116 2.96 20.36 -0.16
C PHE A 116 2.24 19.21 0.53
N ASN A 117 2.03 19.30 1.84
CA ASN A 117 1.32 18.28 2.62
C ASN A 117 -0.14 18.09 2.17
N PHE A 118 -0.83 19.17 1.79
CA PHE A 118 -2.19 19.08 1.28
C PHE A 118 -2.23 18.37 -0.09
N GLY A 119 -1.27 18.63 -0.97
CA GLY A 119 -1.14 17.91 -2.24
C GLY A 119 -0.90 16.41 -2.03
N ILE A 120 -0.01 16.04 -1.11
CA ILE A 120 0.24 14.63 -0.73
C ILE A 120 -0.99 13.98 -0.09
N PHE A 121 -1.77 14.70 0.70
CA PHE A 121 -3.05 14.22 1.24
C PHE A 121 -4.04 13.85 0.11
N LEU A 122 -4.15 14.69 -0.93
CA LEU A 122 -4.99 14.39 -2.10
C LEU A 122 -4.51 13.14 -2.86
N PHE A 123 -3.19 12.96 -2.99
CA PHE A 123 -2.63 11.71 -3.52
C PHE A 123 -3.02 10.51 -2.65
N GLY A 124 -3.05 10.67 -1.33
CA GLY A 124 -3.56 9.67 -0.39
C GLY A 124 -5.02 9.29 -0.63
N LEU A 125 -5.91 10.26 -0.90
CA LEU A 125 -7.32 9.99 -1.25
C LEU A 125 -7.42 9.10 -2.50
N TYR A 126 -6.60 9.36 -3.54
CA TYR A 126 -6.50 8.47 -4.69
C TYR A 126 -6.02 7.08 -4.28
N GLY A 127 -5.05 7.00 -3.36
CA GLY A 127 -4.52 5.74 -2.84
C GLY A 127 -5.60 4.83 -2.25
N ALA A 128 -6.59 5.38 -1.55
CA ALA A 128 -7.73 4.62 -1.02
C ALA A 128 -8.53 3.91 -2.12
N ALA A 129 -8.74 4.58 -3.25
CA ALA A 129 -9.41 3.97 -4.39
C ALA A 129 -8.53 2.92 -5.09
N ALA A 130 -7.23 3.19 -5.23
CA ALA A 130 -6.28 2.27 -5.85
C ALA A 130 -6.19 0.93 -5.10
N GLN A 131 -6.33 0.92 -3.77
CA GLN A 131 -6.41 -0.33 -2.99
C GLN A 131 -7.57 -1.24 -3.42
N GLN A 132 -8.59 -0.71 -4.11
CA GLN A 132 -9.74 -1.48 -4.57
C GLN A 132 -9.52 -2.16 -5.93
N TYR A 133 -8.39 -1.93 -6.64
CA TYR A 133 -8.12 -2.60 -7.93
C TYR A 133 -8.17 -4.12 -7.83
N ARG A 134 -7.62 -4.70 -6.76
CA ARG A 134 -7.63 -6.14 -6.49
C ARG A 134 -9.05 -6.71 -6.31
N PHE A 135 -9.96 -5.92 -5.76
CA PHE A 135 -11.35 -6.33 -5.61
C PHE A 135 -12.14 -6.13 -6.91
N ALA A 136 -11.84 -5.06 -7.63
CA ALA A 136 -12.46 -4.77 -8.91
C ALA A 136 -12.17 -5.87 -9.95
N VAL A 137 -10.95 -6.39 -9.99
CA VAL A 137 -10.60 -7.50 -10.87
C VAL A 137 -11.28 -8.81 -10.45
N ALA A 138 -11.44 -9.04 -9.15
CA ALA A 138 -12.14 -10.23 -8.63
C ALA A 138 -13.64 -10.24 -8.98
N ASP A 139 -14.27 -9.06 -8.95
CA ASP A 139 -15.69 -8.93 -9.31
C ASP A 139 -15.94 -9.12 -10.82
N ALA A 140 -14.92 -8.85 -11.64
CA ALA A 140 -15.00 -8.99 -13.09
C ALA A 140 -14.63 -10.38 -13.62
N ALA A 141 -13.96 -11.20 -12.81
CA ALA A 141 -13.38 -12.48 -13.24
C ALA A 141 -14.30 -13.66 -12.88
N PRO A 142 -14.40 -14.71 -13.73
CA PRO A 142 -15.08 -15.95 -13.41
C PRO A 142 -14.39 -16.65 -12.21
N ASP A 143 -15.15 -17.44 -11.42
CA ASP A 143 -14.72 -18.00 -10.14
C ASP A 143 -13.40 -18.76 -10.20
N ASN A 144 -13.20 -19.55 -11.24
CA ASN A 144 -11.97 -20.32 -11.48
C ASN A 144 -10.76 -19.46 -11.83
N PHE A 145 -10.95 -18.19 -12.20
CA PHE A 145 -9.90 -17.26 -12.60
C PHE A 145 -9.65 -16.12 -11.59
N LYS A 146 -10.54 -15.90 -10.62
CA LYS A 146 -10.47 -14.81 -9.64
C LYS A 146 -9.13 -14.76 -8.90
N ALA A 147 -8.69 -15.90 -8.34
CA ALA A 147 -7.44 -15.95 -7.58
C ALA A 147 -6.23 -15.57 -8.45
N LYS A 148 -6.18 -16.07 -9.69
CA LYS A 148 -5.12 -15.74 -10.65
C LYS A 148 -5.17 -14.27 -11.06
N ALA A 149 -6.36 -13.73 -11.28
CA ALA A 149 -6.56 -12.34 -11.65
C ALA A 149 -6.07 -11.39 -10.52
N ILE A 150 -6.43 -11.66 -9.28
CA ILE A 150 -5.93 -10.91 -8.11
C ILE A 150 -4.40 -10.98 -8.03
N SER A 151 -3.83 -12.18 -8.16
CA SER A 151 -2.37 -12.38 -8.10
C SER A 151 -1.65 -11.59 -9.20
N LEU A 152 -2.16 -11.56 -10.43
CA LEU A 152 -1.56 -10.81 -11.53
C LEU A 152 -1.59 -9.29 -11.29
N VAL A 153 -2.69 -8.76 -10.74
CA VAL A 153 -2.79 -7.34 -10.38
C VAL A 153 -1.80 -7.00 -9.27
N LEU A 154 -1.71 -7.83 -8.22
CA LEU A 154 -0.77 -7.60 -7.12
C LEU A 154 0.69 -7.73 -7.56
N ALA A 155 1.00 -8.70 -8.45
CA ALA A 155 2.35 -8.90 -8.99
C ALA A 155 2.89 -7.68 -9.74
N ALA A 156 2.01 -6.90 -10.39
CA ALA A 156 2.41 -5.65 -11.02
C ALA A 156 2.99 -4.62 -10.00
N GLY A 157 2.70 -4.80 -8.72
CA GLY A 157 3.30 -4.01 -7.64
C GLY A 157 4.81 -4.15 -7.52
N VAL A 158 5.37 -5.32 -7.91
CA VAL A 158 6.83 -5.53 -7.92
C VAL A 158 7.52 -4.58 -8.91
N LEU A 159 6.90 -4.31 -10.06
CA LEU A 159 7.42 -3.33 -11.02
C LEU A 159 7.49 -1.92 -10.39
N GLY A 160 6.49 -1.57 -9.58
CA GLY A 160 6.46 -0.30 -8.86
C GLY A 160 7.61 -0.14 -7.86
N ALA A 161 8.14 -1.24 -7.33
CA ALA A 161 9.28 -1.23 -6.42
C ALA A 161 10.54 -0.60 -7.05
N PHE A 162 10.72 -0.82 -8.35
CA PHE A 162 11.86 -0.26 -9.10
C PHE A 162 11.50 1.04 -9.83
N ILE A 163 10.36 1.08 -10.53
CA ILE A 163 9.97 2.25 -11.32
C ILE A 163 9.84 3.51 -10.45
N GLY A 164 9.33 3.40 -9.22
CA GLY A 164 9.19 4.54 -8.31
C GLY A 164 10.53 5.20 -7.97
N PRO A 165 11.43 4.50 -7.27
CA PRO A 165 12.75 5.03 -6.89
C PRO A 165 13.61 5.44 -8.09
N GLU A 166 13.62 4.66 -9.18
CA GLU A 166 14.32 5.05 -10.42
C GLU A 166 13.78 6.36 -11.02
N THR A 167 12.46 6.55 -10.96
CA THR A 167 11.85 7.81 -11.40
C THR A 167 12.32 8.99 -10.55
N VAL A 168 12.45 8.80 -9.23
CA VAL A 168 13.00 9.85 -8.34
C VAL A 168 14.42 10.22 -8.78
N GLU A 169 15.28 9.21 -8.97
CA GLU A 169 16.68 9.45 -9.39
C GLU A 169 16.76 10.21 -10.71
N LEU A 170 15.94 9.86 -11.69
CA LEU A 170 15.92 10.50 -13.01
C LEU A 170 15.30 11.90 -13.00
N THR A 171 14.46 12.24 -12.03
CA THR A 171 13.63 13.46 -12.09
C THR A 171 13.89 14.45 -10.97
N LYS A 172 14.65 14.08 -9.93
CA LYS A 172 14.88 14.93 -8.75
C LYS A 172 15.48 16.30 -9.10
N ASP A 173 16.35 16.37 -10.09
CA ASP A 173 17.10 17.57 -10.48
C ASP A 173 16.61 18.23 -11.79
N VAL A 174 15.53 17.68 -12.44
CA VAL A 174 15.10 18.11 -13.77
C VAL A 174 14.57 19.55 -13.79
N LEU A 175 13.96 20.03 -12.72
CA LEU A 175 13.41 21.39 -12.62
C LEU A 175 14.38 22.39 -11.95
N GLY A 176 15.68 22.15 -12.07
CA GLY A 176 16.72 23.13 -11.73
C GLY A 176 16.94 23.28 -10.23
N SER A 177 16.67 24.47 -9.67
CA SER A 177 17.07 24.83 -8.29
C SER A 177 16.24 24.15 -7.19
N THR A 178 15.10 23.53 -7.53
CA THR A 178 14.21 22.93 -6.55
C THR A 178 14.24 21.41 -6.67
N GLU A 179 15.02 20.78 -5.80
CA GLU A 179 15.17 19.33 -5.74
C GLU A 179 13.79 18.64 -5.56
N PHE A 180 13.57 17.52 -6.21
CA PHE A 180 12.34 16.73 -6.24
C PHE A 180 11.12 17.38 -6.92
N ALA A 181 11.15 18.64 -7.38
CA ALA A 181 9.99 19.25 -8.06
C ALA A 181 9.61 18.45 -9.33
N GLY A 182 10.59 18.01 -10.14
CA GLY A 182 10.39 17.14 -11.29
C GLY A 182 9.78 15.78 -10.93
N THR A 183 10.10 15.28 -9.75
CA THR A 183 9.55 14.01 -9.21
C THR A 183 8.03 14.08 -9.04
N PHE A 184 7.50 15.22 -8.56
CA PHE A 184 6.04 15.39 -8.43
C PHE A 184 5.33 15.64 -9.77
N VAL A 185 6.05 16.13 -10.79
CA VAL A 185 5.55 16.09 -12.18
C VAL A 185 5.40 14.64 -12.67
N ALA A 186 6.39 13.79 -12.43
CA ALA A 186 6.30 12.37 -12.77
C ALA A 186 5.14 11.67 -12.01
N LEU A 187 4.92 12.02 -10.73
CA LEU A 187 3.76 11.53 -9.98
C LEU A 187 2.43 11.95 -10.63
N ALA A 188 2.32 13.20 -11.09
CA ALA A 188 1.14 13.67 -11.82
C ALA A 188 0.93 12.90 -13.13
N LEU A 189 1.99 12.59 -13.86
CA LEU A 189 1.91 11.77 -15.06
C LEU A 189 1.47 10.33 -14.77
N PHE A 190 1.94 9.70 -13.69
CA PHE A 190 1.50 8.36 -13.30
C PHE A 190 0.01 8.32 -12.94
N THR A 191 -0.47 9.30 -12.17
CA THR A 191 -1.88 9.36 -11.77
C THR A 191 -2.78 9.70 -12.95
N LEU A 192 -2.38 10.61 -13.84
CA LEU A 192 -3.11 10.95 -15.07
C LEU A 192 -3.16 9.75 -16.02
N ALA A 193 -2.02 9.07 -16.25
CA ALA A 193 -1.96 7.87 -17.06
C ALA A 193 -2.89 6.78 -16.51
N THR A 194 -2.94 6.61 -15.19
CA THR A 194 -3.89 5.69 -14.55
C THR A 194 -5.35 6.06 -14.90
N GLY A 195 -5.71 7.34 -14.83
CA GLY A 195 -7.05 7.84 -15.19
C GLY A 195 -7.43 7.55 -16.64
N ILE A 196 -6.46 7.67 -17.55
CA ILE A 196 -6.66 7.38 -18.98
C ILE A 196 -6.77 5.86 -19.21
N ILE A 197 -5.85 5.08 -18.64
CA ILE A 197 -5.79 3.63 -18.83
C ILE A 197 -7.03 2.94 -18.27
N VAL A 198 -7.52 3.39 -17.11
CA VAL A 198 -8.70 2.82 -16.45
C VAL A 198 -9.99 3.01 -17.26
N ILE A 199 -10.01 3.89 -18.26
CA ILE A 199 -11.13 4.00 -19.21
C ILE A 199 -11.38 2.67 -19.93
N GLY A 200 -10.35 1.85 -20.12
CA GLY A 200 -10.41 0.55 -20.76
C GLY A 200 -11.12 -0.55 -19.97
N ILE A 201 -11.43 -0.35 -18.65
CA ILE A 201 -12.15 -1.37 -17.88
C ILE A 201 -13.62 -1.46 -18.25
N ASP A 202 -14.12 -2.67 -18.19
CA ASP A 202 -15.53 -2.98 -18.38
C ASP A 202 -15.99 -3.95 -17.27
N ILE A 203 -16.39 -3.38 -16.13
CA ILE A 203 -16.85 -4.10 -14.94
C ILE A 203 -18.34 -3.82 -14.76
N PRO A 204 -19.18 -4.87 -14.62
CA PRO A 204 -20.61 -4.70 -14.36
C PRO A 204 -20.86 -3.86 -13.09
N ARG A 205 -21.91 -3.06 -13.14
CA ARG A 205 -22.39 -2.40 -11.91
C ARG A 205 -23.01 -3.45 -11.00
N LEU A 206 -22.82 -3.30 -9.70
CA LEU A 206 -23.47 -4.14 -8.69
C LEU A 206 -25.00 -4.07 -8.83
N THR A 207 -25.66 -5.20 -8.69
CA THR A 207 -27.11 -5.26 -8.75
C THR A 207 -27.75 -4.69 -7.48
N ARG A 208 -29.04 -4.29 -7.57
CA ARG A 208 -29.75 -3.65 -6.46
C ARG A 208 -29.95 -4.60 -5.27
N GLU A 209 -29.98 -5.91 -5.51
CA GLU A 209 -30.19 -6.97 -4.50
C GLU A 209 -28.97 -7.17 -3.60
N GLU A 210 -27.76 -7.03 -4.12
CA GLU A 210 -26.52 -7.08 -3.33
C GLU A 210 -26.38 -5.92 -2.34
N TYR A 211 -27.30 -4.95 -2.42
CA TYR A 211 -27.33 -3.73 -1.61
C TYR A 211 -28.16 -3.86 -0.32
N THR A 212 -29.06 -4.82 -0.22
CA THR A 212 -30.11 -4.82 0.81
C THR A 212 -29.78 -5.63 2.04
N ASP A 213 -28.90 -6.62 1.95
CA ASP A 213 -28.48 -7.42 3.10
C ASP A 213 -27.44 -6.65 3.96
N LYS A 214 -27.85 -6.26 5.17
CA LYS A 214 -27.00 -5.53 6.12
C LYS A 214 -26.04 -6.45 6.90
N GLY A 215 -26.25 -7.75 6.91
CA GLY A 215 -25.49 -8.72 7.71
C GLY A 215 -25.44 -8.37 9.21
N ARG A 216 -24.60 -9.08 9.99
CA ARG A 216 -24.42 -8.86 11.43
C ARG A 216 -23.83 -7.47 11.74
N PRO A 217 -24.06 -6.90 12.93
CA PRO A 217 -23.39 -5.70 13.41
C PRO A 217 -21.85 -5.84 13.36
N LEU A 218 -21.16 -4.78 12.97
CA LEU A 218 -19.70 -4.79 12.81
C LEU A 218 -18.96 -5.18 14.11
N GLY A 219 -19.44 -4.68 15.26
CA GLY A 219 -18.87 -5.02 16.56
C GLY A 219 -18.93 -6.52 16.88
N GLU A 220 -20.03 -7.18 16.54
CA GLU A 220 -20.17 -8.64 16.74
C GLU A 220 -19.15 -9.43 15.92
N ILE A 221 -18.87 -8.98 14.70
CA ILE A 221 -17.89 -9.62 13.82
C ILE A 221 -16.46 -9.39 14.31
N LEU A 222 -16.11 -8.15 14.63
CA LEU A 222 -14.75 -7.77 15.02
C LEU A 222 -14.35 -8.25 16.41
N LEU A 223 -15.30 -8.54 17.30
CA LEU A 223 -15.01 -9.10 18.62
C LEU A 223 -14.77 -10.62 18.61
N GLN A 224 -14.91 -11.29 17.47
CA GLN A 224 -14.53 -12.70 17.36
C GLN A 224 -13.02 -12.87 17.56
N PRO A 225 -12.55 -13.87 18.32
CA PRO A 225 -11.10 -14.06 18.55
C PRO A 225 -10.26 -14.12 17.27
N VAL A 226 -10.77 -14.78 16.24
CA VAL A 226 -10.10 -14.87 14.92
C VAL A 226 -10.00 -13.50 14.25
N ALA A 227 -11.06 -12.67 14.34
CA ALA A 227 -11.07 -11.32 13.80
C ALA A 227 -10.07 -10.42 14.55
N ILE A 228 -9.99 -10.52 15.88
CA ILE A 228 -9.04 -9.78 16.71
C ILE A 228 -7.60 -10.12 16.27
N VAL A 229 -7.26 -11.40 16.16
CA VAL A 229 -5.93 -11.84 15.69
C VAL A 229 -5.65 -11.31 14.27
N ALA A 230 -6.64 -11.39 13.37
CA ALA A 230 -6.51 -10.91 11.99
C ALA A 230 -6.18 -9.40 11.93
N VAL A 231 -6.98 -8.58 12.64
CA VAL A 231 -6.82 -7.11 12.64
C VAL A 231 -5.53 -6.69 13.34
N ILE A 232 -5.20 -7.30 14.49
CA ILE A 232 -3.96 -7.00 15.21
C ILE A 232 -2.75 -7.36 14.36
N SER A 233 -2.71 -8.56 13.75
CA SER A 233 -1.61 -8.99 12.90
C SER A 233 -1.43 -8.04 11.71
N ALA A 234 -2.50 -7.73 10.99
CA ALA A 234 -2.43 -6.81 9.85
C ALA A 234 -1.96 -5.42 10.28
N THR A 235 -2.49 -4.89 11.40
CA THR A 235 -2.18 -3.54 11.88
C THR A 235 -0.74 -3.46 12.39
N LEU A 236 -0.32 -4.33 13.29
CA LEU A 236 1.03 -4.29 13.86
C LEU A 236 2.08 -4.56 12.78
N GLY A 237 1.85 -5.53 11.89
CA GLY A 237 2.75 -5.78 10.77
C GLY A 237 3.00 -4.55 9.91
N TYR A 238 1.95 -3.77 9.62
CA TYR A 238 2.07 -2.52 8.87
C TYR A 238 2.66 -1.37 9.69
N VAL A 239 2.28 -1.22 10.95
CA VAL A 239 2.78 -0.16 11.84
C VAL A 239 4.29 -0.27 12.01
N ILE A 240 4.80 -1.46 12.34
CA ILE A 240 6.23 -1.73 12.49
C ILE A 240 6.97 -1.46 11.18
N MET A 241 6.47 -2.01 10.08
CA MET A 241 7.07 -1.82 8.76
C MET A 241 7.11 -0.34 8.38
N ASN A 242 6.00 0.38 8.56
CA ASN A 242 5.90 1.78 8.18
C ASN A 242 6.78 2.71 9.05
N LEU A 243 6.89 2.42 10.36
CA LEU A 243 7.75 3.16 11.28
C LEU A 243 9.21 3.13 10.80
N LEU A 244 9.74 1.94 10.55
CA LEU A 244 11.13 1.75 10.13
C LEU A 244 11.38 2.26 8.72
N MET A 245 10.53 1.92 7.76
CA MET A 245 10.68 2.36 6.37
C MET A 245 10.63 3.88 6.24
N THR A 246 9.73 4.55 7.00
CA THR A 246 9.60 6.02 6.93
C THR A 246 10.82 6.74 7.49
N ALA A 247 11.45 6.22 8.54
CA ALA A 247 12.65 6.80 9.14
C ALA A 247 13.93 6.48 8.36
N THR A 248 13.97 5.42 7.55
CA THR A 248 15.18 4.94 6.88
C THR A 248 15.84 5.98 5.98
N PRO A 249 15.14 6.74 5.09
CA PRO A 249 15.78 7.77 4.29
C PRO A 249 16.46 8.85 5.13
N LEU A 250 15.85 9.25 6.25
CA LEU A 250 16.46 10.19 7.19
C LEU A 250 17.69 9.60 7.85
N ALA A 251 17.60 8.36 8.34
CA ALA A 251 18.72 7.67 8.99
C ALA A 251 19.91 7.51 8.04
N MET A 252 19.67 7.05 6.82
CA MET A 252 20.74 6.79 5.85
C MET A 252 21.36 8.07 5.32
N LEU A 253 20.57 9.03 4.83
CA LEU A 253 21.08 10.21 4.15
C LEU A 253 21.49 11.32 5.14
N VAL A 254 20.65 11.63 6.12
CA VAL A 254 20.88 12.74 7.04
C VAL A 254 21.72 12.30 8.24
N GLY A 255 21.44 11.11 8.79
CA GLY A 255 22.14 10.62 9.97
C GLY A 255 23.52 10.06 9.68
N GLU A 256 23.61 9.12 8.75
CA GLU A 256 24.84 8.36 8.47
C GLU A 256 25.62 8.89 7.24
N GLY A 257 25.05 9.84 6.48
CA GLY A 257 25.71 10.44 5.32
C GLY A 257 25.90 9.50 4.13
N HIS A 258 25.07 8.43 4.02
CA HIS A 258 25.08 7.57 2.85
C HIS A 258 24.61 8.30 1.60
N VAL A 259 25.05 7.86 0.42
CA VAL A 259 24.61 8.48 -0.84
C VAL A 259 23.19 8.08 -1.20
N PHE A 260 22.51 8.90 -2.01
CA PHE A 260 21.14 8.68 -2.42
C PHE A 260 20.94 7.30 -3.08
N ASN A 261 21.89 6.85 -3.91
CA ASN A 261 21.80 5.55 -4.60
C ASN A 261 21.79 4.35 -3.64
N ASP A 262 22.52 4.43 -2.52
CA ASP A 262 22.49 3.39 -1.49
C ASP A 262 21.10 3.31 -0.81
N THR A 263 20.52 4.49 -0.51
CA THR A 263 19.18 4.58 0.08
C THR A 263 18.11 4.07 -0.90
N LYS A 264 18.22 4.47 -2.17
CA LYS A 264 17.35 3.95 -3.25
C LYS A 264 17.41 2.44 -3.32
N PHE A 265 18.61 1.86 -3.39
CA PHE A 265 18.83 0.41 -3.43
C PHE A 265 18.18 -0.31 -2.24
N VAL A 266 18.34 0.20 -1.03
CA VAL A 266 17.75 -0.39 0.19
C VAL A 266 16.22 -0.40 0.12
N ILE A 267 15.61 0.71 -0.32
CA ILE A 267 14.15 0.84 -0.44
C ILE A 267 13.59 -0.06 -1.55
N GLU A 268 14.27 -0.19 -2.68
CA GLU A 268 13.90 -1.09 -3.77
C GLU A 268 13.83 -2.54 -3.28
N TRP A 269 14.88 -3.00 -2.62
CA TRP A 269 14.94 -4.36 -2.10
C TRP A 269 13.97 -4.61 -0.94
N HIS A 270 13.68 -3.59 -0.12
CA HIS A 270 12.59 -3.67 0.85
C HIS A 270 11.26 -3.93 0.15
N ALA A 271 10.94 -3.18 -0.91
CA ALA A 271 9.71 -3.37 -1.65
C ALA A 271 9.66 -4.73 -2.38
N VAL A 272 10.79 -5.24 -2.89
CA VAL A 272 10.90 -6.62 -3.37
C VAL A 272 10.57 -7.61 -2.25
N GLY A 273 11.13 -7.43 -1.06
CA GLY A 273 10.80 -8.23 0.13
C GLY A 273 9.31 -8.19 0.49
N MET A 274 8.64 -7.05 0.30
CA MET A 274 7.20 -6.92 0.55
C MET A 274 6.34 -7.70 -0.45
N PHE A 275 6.68 -7.68 -1.73
CA PHE A 275 5.75 -8.16 -2.78
C PHE A 275 6.14 -9.52 -3.36
N ALA A 276 7.44 -9.83 -3.52
CA ALA A 276 7.89 -11.08 -4.11
C ALA A 276 7.45 -12.34 -3.33
N PRO A 277 7.48 -12.38 -1.98
CA PRO A 277 6.98 -13.54 -1.24
C PRO A 277 5.51 -13.85 -1.49
N GLY A 278 4.71 -12.86 -1.89
CA GLY A 278 3.29 -13.02 -2.19
C GLY A 278 2.99 -14.13 -3.21
N PHE A 279 3.93 -14.45 -4.11
CA PHE A 279 3.78 -15.55 -5.06
C PHE A 279 3.74 -16.94 -4.40
N PHE A 280 4.32 -17.10 -3.21
CA PHE A 280 4.41 -18.39 -2.53
C PHE A 280 3.83 -18.38 -1.10
N THR A 281 3.56 -17.23 -0.50
CA THR A 281 3.01 -17.12 0.87
C THR A 281 1.70 -17.89 1.02
N GLY A 282 0.82 -17.87 0.01
CA GLY A 282 -0.41 -18.67 0.01
C GLY A 282 -0.15 -20.17 0.11
N SER A 283 0.88 -20.66 -0.58
CA SER A 283 1.28 -22.08 -0.52
C SER A 283 1.87 -22.42 0.85
N LEU A 284 2.63 -21.50 1.47
CA LEU A 284 3.15 -21.68 2.83
C LEU A 284 2.00 -21.74 3.86
N ILE A 285 1.00 -20.88 3.75
CA ILE A 285 -0.18 -20.89 4.61
C ILE A 285 -0.91 -22.23 4.51
N ASN A 286 -1.10 -22.75 3.30
CA ASN A 286 -1.78 -24.03 3.10
C ASN A 286 -0.96 -25.23 3.66
N ARG A 287 0.38 -25.14 3.65
CA ARG A 287 1.26 -26.24 4.11
C ARG A 287 1.51 -26.19 5.62
N PHE A 288 1.68 -25.01 6.21
CA PHE A 288 2.19 -24.84 7.58
C PHE A 288 1.18 -24.19 8.53
N SER A 289 -0.03 -23.90 8.10
CA SER A 289 -1.07 -23.11 8.76
C SER A 289 -0.81 -21.59 8.73
N VAL A 290 -1.90 -20.83 8.81
CA VAL A 290 -1.87 -19.37 8.78
C VAL A 290 -1.15 -18.77 10.00
N LEU A 291 -1.36 -19.33 11.19
CA LEU A 291 -0.76 -18.82 12.43
C LEU A 291 0.76 -19.00 12.43
N ASN A 292 1.26 -20.15 11.96
CA ASN A 292 2.71 -20.38 11.87
C ASN A 292 3.39 -19.42 10.89
N VAL A 293 2.73 -19.09 9.77
CA VAL A 293 3.25 -18.10 8.81
C VAL A 293 3.28 -16.71 9.44
N ILE A 294 2.24 -16.31 10.20
CA ILE A 294 2.22 -15.04 10.95
C ILE A 294 3.36 -14.99 11.96
N ILE A 295 3.58 -16.05 12.74
CA ILE A 295 4.65 -16.12 13.74
C ILE A 295 6.03 -15.99 13.07
N VAL A 296 6.27 -16.72 11.98
CA VAL A 296 7.54 -16.60 11.22
C VAL A 296 7.71 -15.17 10.70
N GLY A 297 6.64 -14.53 10.21
CA GLY A 297 6.68 -13.14 9.78
C GLY A 297 7.04 -12.17 10.90
N ALA A 298 6.47 -12.35 12.11
CA ALA A 298 6.81 -11.56 13.28
C ALA A 298 8.28 -11.76 13.73
N ILE A 299 8.78 -12.99 13.70
CA ILE A 299 10.19 -13.30 13.97
C ILE A 299 11.11 -12.60 12.96
N LEU A 300 10.75 -12.57 11.67
CA LEU A 300 11.53 -11.87 10.66
C LEU A 300 11.53 -10.35 10.87
N GLN A 301 10.42 -9.76 11.31
CA GLN A 301 10.37 -8.33 11.69
C GLN A 301 11.25 -8.05 12.93
N ALA A 302 11.21 -8.90 13.94
CA ALA A 302 12.10 -8.77 15.10
C ALA A 302 13.58 -8.94 14.73
N ALA A 303 13.91 -9.89 13.85
CA ALA A 303 15.27 -10.08 13.33
C ALA A 303 15.75 -8.86 12.52
N SER A 304 14.86 -8.23 11.76
CA SER A 304 15.13 -6.96 11.07
C SER A 304 15.59 -5.88 12.06
N VAL A 305 14.84 -5.68 13.14
CA VAL A 305 15.21 -4.73 14.20
C VAL A 305 16.55 -5.07 14.83
N ALA A 306 16.79 -6.35 15.16
CA ALA A 306 18.06 -6.78 15.73
C ALA A 306 19.25 -6.44 14.83
N ILE A 307 19.13 -6.64 13.51
CA ILE A 307 20.18 -6.31 12.54
C ILE A 307 20.38 -4.79 12.44
N ALA A 308 19.30 -4.02 12.44
CA ALA A 308 19.38 -2.55 12.41
C ALA A 308 20.05 -1.95 13.66
N LEU A 309 20.00 -2.66 14.79
CA LEU A 309 20.67 -2.25 16.04
C LEU A 309 22.16 -2.63 16.09
N ILE A 310 22.61 -3.60 15.27
CA ILE A 310 24.01 -4.05 15.25
C ILE A 310 24.91 -3.04 14.52
N GLY A 311 24.39 -2.34 13.49
CA GLY A 311 25.19 -1.40 12.73
C GLY A 311 24.38 -0.53 11.77
N SER A 312 25.05 0.50 11.22
CA SER A 312 24.44 1.51 10.34
C SER A 312 25.08 1.55 8.94
N SER A 313 25.83 0.51 8.54
CA SER A 313 26.32 0.42 7.16
C SER A 313 25.23 0.01 6.19
N VAL A 314 25.42 0.28 4.88
CA VAL A 314 24.48 -0.07 3.81
C VAL A 314 24.01 -1.53 3.87
N PRO A 315 24.90 -2.55 4.06
CA PRO A 315 24.45 -3.93 4.25
C PRO A 315 23.53 -4.17 5.44
N HIS A 316 23.73 -3.46 6.57
CA HIS A 316 22.84 -3.58 7.73
C HIS A 316 21.44 -3.04 7.39
N PHE A 317 21.33 -1.86 6.80
CA PHE A 317 20.08 -1.31 6.32
C PHE A 317 19.42 -2.24 5.30
N TRP A 318 20.18 -2.74 4.33
CA TRP A 318 19.64 -3.59 3.27
C TRP A 318 19.06 -4.90 3.82
N VAL A 319 19.84 -5.67 4.60
CA VAL A 319 19.37 -6.94 5.17
C VAL A 319 18.20 -6.71 6.12
N SER A 320 18.30 -5.70 6.98
CA SER A 320 17.23 -5.32 7.91
C SER A 320 15.93 -5.04 7.16
N LEU A 321 15.94 -4.11 6.20
CA LEU A 321 14.73 -3.73 5.49
C LEU A 321 14.19 -4.83 4.57
N PHE A 322 15.05 -5.65 3.98
CA PHE A 322 14.63 -6.80 3.18
C PHE A 322 13.86 -7.82 4.03
N LEU A 323 14.40 -8.17 5.21
CA LEU A 323 13.71 -9.05 6.17
C LEU A 323 12.42 -8.43 6.69
N LEU A 324 12.41 -7.12 6.94
CA LEU A 324 11.23 -6.37 7.33
C LEU A 324 10.11 -6.52 6.29
N GLY A 325 10.46 -6.42 5.01
CA GLY A 325 9.51 -6.59 3.89
C GLY A 325 8.93 -8.00 3.84
N ILE A 326 9.77 -9.05 3.94
CA ILE A 326 9.33 -10.45 3.96
C ILE A 326 8.42 -10.71 5.17
N GLY A 327 8.85 -10.25 6.35
CA GLY A 327 8.09 -10.39 7.59
C GLY A 327 6.73 -9.73 7.50
N TRP A 328 6.67 -8.51 6.97
CA TRP A 328 5.43 -7.82 6.70
C TRP A 328 4.50 -8.61 5.76
N ASN A 329 5.03 -9.15 4.66
CA ASN A 329 4.24 -9.94 3.72
C ASN A 329 3.55 -11.13 4.41
N PHE A 330 4.28 -11.87 5.24
CA PHE A 330 3.75 -13.04 5.95
C PHE A 330 2.69 -12.67 6.97
N VAL A 331 2.95 -11.64 7.80
CA VAL A 331 2.02 -11.18 8.84
C VAL A 331 0.76 -10.60 8.21
N PHE A 332 0.90 -9.73 7.21
CA PHE A 332 -0.23 -9.07 6.57
C PHE A 332 -1.07 -10.04 5.72
N THR A 333 -0.44 -10.92 4.95
CA THR A 333 -1.15 -11.92 4.15
C THR A 333 -1.87 -12.93 5.04
N GLY A 334 -1.23 -13.37 6.13
CA GLY A 334 -1.83 -14.24 7.13
C GLY A 334 -3.03 -13.58 7.83
N GLY A 335 -2.88 -12.34 8.30
CA GLY A 335 -3.97 -11.57 8.90
C GLY A 335 -5.13 -11.35 7.94
N THR A 336 -4.83 -11.01 6.67
CA THR A 336 -5.85 -10.88 5.62
C THR A 336 -6.61 -12.20 5.39
N LYS A 337 -5.90 -13.33 5.38
CA LYS A 337 -6.52 -14.65 5.24
C LYS A 337 -7.47 -14.96 6.40
N LEU A 338 -7.04 -14.73 7.64
CA LEU A 338 -7.90 -14.92 8.81
C LEU A 338 -9.15 -14.02 8.75
N LEU A 339 -8.99 -12.77 8.31
CA LEU A 339 -10.12 -11.84 8.19
C LEU A 339 -11.19 -12.36 7.22
N THR A 340 -10.80 -13.09 6.16
CA THR A 340 -11.77 -13.67 5.21
C THR A 340 -12.60 -14.80 5.79
N GLU A 341 -12.22 -15.36 6.94
CA GLU A 341 -12.92 -16.48 7.59
C GLU A 341 -14.03 -16.02 8.54
N VAL A 342 -14.07 -14.73 8.91
CA VAL A 342 -14.98 -14.22 9.95
C VAL A 342 -16.21 -13.51 9.40
N HIS A 343 -16.30 -13.24 8.11
CA HIS A 343 -17.40 -12.50 7.49
C HIS A 343 -18.05 -13.26 6.34
N THR A 344 -19.35 -13.02 6.15
CA THR A 344 -20.10 -13.46 4.98
C THR A 344 -19.82 -12.55 3.76
N PRO A 345 -20.23 -12.95 2.54
CA PRO A 345 -20.10 -12.09 1.36
C PRO A 345 -20.77 -10.72 1.51
N SER A 346 -21.94 -10.64 2.15
CA SER A 346 -22.69 -9.39 2.40
C SER A 346 -21.98 -8.48 3.43
N GLU A 347 -21.24 -9.04 4.37
CA GLU A 347 -20.50 -8.32 5.41
C GLU A 347 -19.11 -7.85 4.96
N ARG A 348 -18.59 -8.42 3.87
CA ARG A 348 -17.22 -8.25 3.38
C ARG A 348 -16.78 -6.80 3.31
N ALA A 349 -17.57 -5.93 2.66
CA ALA A 349 -17.18 -4.54 2.41
C ALA A 349 -17.00 -3.76 3.72
N LYS A 350 -17.89 -3.94 4.71
CA LYS A 350 -17.82 -3.23 6.00
C LYS A 350 -16.67 -3.74 6.87
N VAL A 351 -16.40 -5.05 6.86
CA VAL A 351 -15.32 -5.65 7.67
C VAL A 351 -13.96 -5.29 7.11
N GLN A 352 -13.78 -5.42 5.79
CA GLN A 352 -12.52 -5.05 5.13
C GLN A 352 -12.28 -3.54 5.19
N GLY A 353 -13.32 -2.71 4.99
CA GLY A 353 -13.21 -1.27 5.10
C GLY A 353 -12.78 -0.81 6.49
N MET A 354 -13.32 -1.41 7.56
CA MET A 354 -12.91 -1.12 8.93
C MET A 354 -11.50 -1.59 9.23
N ASN A 355 -11.13 -2.80 8.78
CA ASN A 355 -9.75 -3.28 8.92
C ASN A 355 -8.75 -2.33 8.25
N ASP A 356 -9.02 -1.93 7.01
CA ASP A 356 -8.14 -1.02 6.27
C ASP A 356 -8.07 0.36 6.94
N PHE A 357 -9.20 0.86 7.47
CA PHE A 357 -9.21 2.11 8.24
C PHE A 357 -8.32 2.03 9.49
N ILE A 358 -8.40 0.94 10.27
CA ILE A 358 -7.56 0.73 11.45
C ILE A 358 -6.08 0.65 11.04
N VAL A 359 -5.76 -0.13 10.02
CA VAL A 359 -4.39 -0.30 9.51
C VAL A 359 -3.80 1.05 9.07
N PHE A 360 -4.49 1.79 8.20
CA PHE A 360 -3.97 3.06 7.70
C PHE A 360 -3.91 4.16 8.75
N THR A 361 -4.82 4.15 9.74
CA THR A 361 -4.73 5.04 10.90
C THR A 361 -3.49 4.71 11.75
N GLY A 362 -3.25 3.43 12.03
CA GLY A 362 -2.03 2.99 12.72
C GLY A 362 -0.75 3.38 11.96
N MET A 363 -0.74 3.20 10.64
CA MET A 363 0.38 3.62 9.79
C MET A 363 0.60 5.14 9.83
N ALA A 364 -0.45 5.94 9.82
CA ALA A 364 -0.34 7.41 9.89
C ALA A 364 0.30 7.84 11.22
N ILE A 365 -0.12 7.23 12.34
CA ILE A 365 0.47 7.46 13.66
C ILE A 365 1.94 7.05 13.66
N ALA A 366 2.27 5.85 13.16
CA ALA A 366 3.64 5.35 13.08
C ALA A 366 4.54 6.27 12.25
N SER A 367 4.04 6.76 11.10
CA SER A 367 4.78 7.69 10.23
C SER A 367 5.06 9.01 10.93
N LEU A 368 4.08 9.57 11.65
CA LEU A 368 4.27 10.81 12.43
C LEU A 368 5.29 10.59 13.55
N CYS A 369 5.19 9.48 14.26
CA CYS A 369 6.12 9.11 15.33
C CYS A 369 7.55 8.87 14.79
N ALA A 370 7.70 8.34 13.57
CA ALA A 370 8.99 8.01 12.98
C ALA A 370 9.94 9.22 12.93
N GLY A 371 9.49 10.35 12.40
CA GLY A 371 10.27 11.58 12.33
C GLY A 371 10.56 12.17 13.71
N THR A 372 9.55 12.21 14.58
CA THR A 372 9.71 12.74 15.94
C THR A 372 10.68 11.90 16.77
N VAL A 373 10.53 10.58 16.80
CA VAL A 373 11.43 9.68 17.52
C VAL A 373 12.84 9.76 16.95
N TYR A 374 12.97 9.78 15.62
CA TYR A 374 14.27 9.91 14.96
C TYR A 374 14.97 11.25 15.33
N HIS A 375 14.25 12.36 15.30
CA HIS A 375 14.79 13.68 15.61
C HIS A 375 15.35 13.78 17.05
N PHE A 376 14.58 13.31 18.06
CA PHE A 376 14.94 13.45 19.46
C PHE A 376 15.86 12.35 20.00
N LEU A 377 15.72 11.13 19.48
CA LEU A 377 16.33 9.95 20.05
C LEU A 377 17.21 9.15 19.07
N GLY A 378 17.14 9.46 17.79
CA GLY A 378 17.93 8.82 16.73
C GLY A 378 17.42 7.47 16.27
N TRP A 379 18.17 6.87 15.33
CA TRP A 379 17.81 5.62 14.65
C TRP A 379 17.60 4.42 15.58
N GLN A 380 18.42 4.30 16.61
CA GLN A 380 18.33 3.18 17.55
C GLN A 380 16.98 3.14 18.27
N TRP A 381 16.46 4.30 18.69
CA TRP A 381 15.17 4.38 19.37
C TRP A 381 13.97 4.15 18.47
N VAL A 382 14.09 4.49 17.19
CA VAL A 382 13.08 4.10 16.17
C VAL A 382 12.98 2.57 16.11
N ASN A 383 14.12 1.87 16.15
CA ASN A 383 14.16 0.41 16.17
C ASN A 383 13.63 -0.18 17.47
N PHE A 384 13.98 0.39 18.65
CA PHE A 384 13.41 -0.06 19.93
C PHE A 384 11.89 0.15 20.00
N ALA A 385 11.36 1.22 19.40
CA ALA A 385 9.92 1.45 19.34
C ALA A 385 9.18 0.44 18.44
N ALA A 386 9.90 -0.27 17.60
CA ALA A 386 9.36 -1.29 16.69
C ALA A 386 9.33 -2.71 17.31
N LEU A 387 9.95 -2.93 18.50
CA LEU A 387 9.92 -4.18 19.26
C LEU A 387 8.65 -4.28 20.11
#